data_b8ed072b67f5e6b9e70bbe2585997381
#
_entry.id   b8ed072b67f5e6b9e70bbe2585997381
#
_cell.length_a   1.000
_cell.length_b   1.000
_cell.length_c   1.000
_cell.angle_alpha   90.00
_cell.angle_beta   90.00
_cell.angle_gamma   90.00
#
_symmetry.space_group_name_H-M   'P 1'
#
loop_
_entity.id
_entity.type
_entity.pdbx_description
1 polymer ?
#
loop_
_entity_poly.entity_id
_entity_poly.type
_entity_poly.pdbx_seq_one_letter_code
_entity_poly.pdbx_strand_id
1 'polypeptide(L)'
;MNPRHHVTGYVLAGGRSTRLGRDKRFLRLDGRTLLAATARRIEAALGRAPALVGDDLPGGLPDARLGCGPLGGLVAALRVCPTDWALVLAVDLPRLSGRDLEALLRAAGSHRPLACLTRDGRPEPLAALYRRDTLPLWEERLAGIHYSFAPVWEGVAWEAVGARKGGEGLFNLNTEEDLRVVLG
;
A
#
# COMPACT_ATOMS: atom_id res chain seq x y z
N MET A 1 -10.15 -11.16 19.73
CA MET A 1 -8.71 -11.14 19.41
C MET A 1 -8.38 -9.79 18.78
N ASN A 2 -7.28 -9.11 19.15
CA ASN A 2 -6.96 -7.80 18.57
C ASN A 2 -6.40 -8.01 17.14
N PRO A 3 -7.08 -7.54 16.07
CA PRO A 3 -6.67 -7.79 14.69
C PRO A 3 -5.27 -7.26 14.37
N ARG A 4 -4.78 -6.27 15.13
CA ARG A 4 -3.45 -5.65 14.93
C ARG A 4 -2.29 -6.64 15.12
N HIS A 5 -2.45 -7.70 15.93
CA HIS A 5 -1.40 -8.71 16.16
C HIS A 5 -1.19 -9.64 14.97
N HIS A 6 -2.20 -9.76 14.10
CA HIS A 6 -2.18 -10.62 12.91
C HIS A 6 -1.84 -9.86 11.61
N VAL A 7 -1.44 -8.59 11.70
CA VAL A 7 -1.16 -7.74 10.53
C VAL A 7 0.26 -7.19 10.60
N THR A 8 1.08 -7.38 9.57
CA THR A 8 2.38 -6.71 9.40
C THR A 8 2.26 -5.60 8.35
N GLY A 9 2.84 -4.43 8.65
CA GLY A 9 2.78 -3.26 7.77
C GLY A 9 3.94 -3.18 6.79
N TYR A 10 3.66 -2.76 5.56
CA TYR A 10 4.63 -2.56 4.49
C TYR A 10 4.37 -1.23 3.80
N VAL A 11 5.43 -0.46 3.56
CA VAL A 11 5.39 0.75 2.72
C VAL A 11 6.04 0.42 1.39
N LEU A 12 5.25 0.41 0.31
CA LEU A 12 5.80 0.29 -1.04
C LEU A 12 6.34 1.65 -1.48
N ALA A 13 7.64 1.74 -1.56
CA ALA A 13 8.38 2.95 -1.91
C ALA A 13 9.25 2.74 -3.15
N GLY A 14 9.02 1.68 -3.90
CA GLY A 14 9.62 1.45 -5.21
C GLY A 14 9.01 2.35 -6.29
N GLY A 15 9.74 2.50 -7.39
CA GLY A 15 9.29 3.23 -8.56
C GLY A 15 9.97 4.59 -8.75
N ARG A 16 10.40 4.83 -9.99
CA ARG A 16 11.01 6.10 -10.41
C ARG A 16 9.89 7.11 -10.67
N SER A 17 9.80 8.17 -9.87
CA SER A 17 8.83 9.27 -9.98
C SER A 17 9.07 10.14 -11.23
N THR A 18 9.10 9.52 -12.43
CA THR A 18 9.53 10.14 -13.69
C THR A 18 8.69 11.36 -14.09
N ARG A 19 7.38 11.35 -13.75
CA ARG A 19 6.45 12.44 -14.07
C ARG A 19 6.60 13.66 -13.16
N LEU A 20 7.17 13.47 -11.98
CA LEU A 20 7.37 14.53 -10.98
C LEU A 20 8.76 15.17 -11.11
N GLY A 21 9.67 14.61 -11.93
CA GLY A 21 11.04 15.09 -12.11
C GLY A 21 11.95 14.96 -10.88
N ARG A 22 11.41 14.48 -9.76
CA ARG A 22 12.11 14.27 -8.49
C ARG A 22 11.52 13.09 -7.74
N ASP A 23 12.31 12.52 -6.83
CA ASP A 23 11.89 11.36 -6.04
C ASP A 23 10.80 11.75 -5.04
N LYS A 24 9.57 11.27 -5.28
CA LYS A 24 8.41 11.57 -4.43
C LYS A 24 8.59 11.09 -2.99
N ARG A 25 9.36 10.04 -2.74
CA ARG A 25 9.60 9.50 -1.39
C ARG A 25 10.14 10.55 -0.44
N PHE A 26 10.98 11.45 -0.96
CA PHE A 26 11.66 12.50 -0.20
C PHE A 26 10.96 13.87 -0.26
N LEU A 27 9.85 14.00 -0.97
CA LEU A 27 9.03 15.20 -0.90
C LEU A 27 8.56 15.44 0.53
N ARG A 28 8.65 16.67 0.98
CA ARG A 28 8.23 17.06 2.33
C ARG A 28 6.86 17.71 2.30
N LEU A 29 5.96 17.17 3.12
CA LEU A 29 4.68 17.77 3.49
C LEU A 29 4.66 17.91 5.01
N ASP A 30 4.30 19.07 5.53
CA ASP A 30 4.24 19.35 6.97
C ASP A 30 5.54 18.97 7.71
N GLY A 31 6.69 19.26 7.08
CA GLY A 31 8.01 19.02 7.65
C GLY A 31 8.52 17.57 7.59
N ARG A 32 7.73 16.62 7.06
CA ARG A 32 8.10 15.20 6.94
C ARG A 32 8.13 14.74 5.49
N THR A 33 9.01 13.81 5.17
CA THR A 33 8.99 13.14 3.86
C THR A 33 7.72 12.27 3.72
N LEU A 34 7.24 12.06 2.50
CA LEU A 34 6.10 11.16 2.23
C LEU A 34 6.36 9.77 2.77
N LEU A 35 7.57 9.25 2.60
CA LEU A 35 7.99 7.95 3.12
C LEU A 35 7.84 7.90 4.65
N ALA A 36 8.40 8.88 5.36
CA ALA A 36 8.34 8.94 6.82
C ALA A 36 6.90 9.13 7.31
N ALA A 37 6.10 9.94 6.62
CA ALA A 37 4.70 10.16 6.97
C ALA A 37 3.87 8.87 6.82
N THR A 38 4.07 8.11 5.74
CA THR A 38 3.38 6.83 5.50
C THR A 38 3.80 5.78 6.52
N ALA A 39 5.11 5.65 6.80
CA ALA A 39 5.62 4.73 7.81
C ALA A 39 5.02 5.02 9.19
N ARG A 40 4.99 6.29 9.62
CA ARG A 40 4.37 6.69 10.90
C ARG A 40 2.88 6.42 11.00
N ARG A 41 2.14 6.52 9.88
CA ARG A 41 0.70 6.17 9.88
C ARG A 41 0.51 4.68 10.17
N ILE A 42 1.30 3.82 9.53
CA ILE A 42 1.25 2.37 9.80
C ILE A 42 1.69 2.08 11.25
N GLU A 43 2.79 2.68 11.69
CA GLU A 43 3.29 2.52 13.07
C GLU A 43 2.26 2.92 14.11
N ALA A 44 1.60 4.07 13.93
CA ALA A 44 0.52 4.51 14.82
C ALA A 44 -0.68 3.55 14.82
N ALA A 45 -1.01 2.96 13.67
CA ALA A 45 -2.12 2.03 13.56
C ALA A 45 -1.82 0.64 14.12
N LEU A 46 -0.59 0.14 13.97
CA LEU A 46 -0.20 -1.23 14.35
C LEU A 46 0.58 -1.31 15.67
N GLY A 47 1.11 -0.18 16.18
CA GLY A 47 2.00 -0.13 17.35
C GLY A 47 3.42 -0.65 17.06
N ARG A 48 3.78 -0.83 15.78
CA ARG A 48 5.12 -1.28 15.34
C ARG A 48 5.47 -0.69 13.97
N ALA A 49 6.76 -0.46 13.75
CA ALA A 49 7.26 0.10 12.50
C ALA A 49 6.99 -0.86 11.32
N PRO A 50 6.59 -0.35 10.15
CA PRO A 50 6.47 -1.15 8.94
C PRO A 50 7.84 -1.48 8.35
N ALA A 51 7.91 -2.55 7.54
CA ALA A 51 9.01 -2.75 6.63
C ALA A 51 8.88 -1.82 5.40
N LEU A 52 10.00 -1.29 4.94
CA LEU A 52 10.07 -0.51 3.71
C LEU A 52 10.41 -1.44 2.55
N VAL A 53 9.74 -1.27 1.41
CA VAL A 53 9.95 -2.08 0.22
C VAL A 53 10.34 -1.17 -0.95
N GLY A 54 11.50 -1.46 -1.55
CA GLY A 54 12.06 -0.71 -2.67
C GLY A 54 13.57 -0.93 -2.77
N ASP A 55 14.09 -1.09 -3.98
CA ASP A 55 15.47 -1.56 -4.25
C ASP A 55 16.58 -0.62 -3.77
N ASP A 56 16.30 0.67 -3.73
CA ASP A 56 17.26 1.74 -3.43
C ASP A 56 17.04 2.38 -2.06
N LEU A 57 16.38 1.66 -1.15
CA LEU A 57 16.18 2.10 0.23
C LEU A 57 17.18 1.42 1.16
N PRO A 58 17.98 2.16 1.93
CA PRO A 58 18.85 1.58 2.94
C PRO A 58 18.04 0.73 3.94
N GLY A 59 18.37 -0.56 4.05
CA GLY A 59 17.65 -1.51 4.90
C GLY A 59 16.25 -1.87 4.40
N GLY A 60 15.88 -1.46 3.19
CA GLY A 60 14.63 -1.84 2.55
C GLY A 60 14.66 -3.25 2.01
N LEU A 61 13.48 -3.86 1.93
CA LEU A 61 13.26 -5.13 1.24
C LEU A 61 13.26 -4.86 -0.28
N PRO A 62 14.12 -5.54 -1.07
CA PRO A 62 14.09 -5.36 -2.52
C PRO A 62 12.82 -5.92 -3.14
N ASP A 63 12.41 -5.38 -4.27
CA ASP A 63 11.31 -5.91 -5.05
C ASP A 63 11.60 -7.37 -5.48
N ALA A 64 10.58 -8.22 -5.49
CA ALA A 64 10.74 -9.62 -5.89
C ALA A 64 11.18 -9.77 -7.37
N ARG A 65 10.94 -8.75 -8.17
CA ARG A 65 11.38 -8.63 -9.56
C ARG A 65 11.44 -7.15 -9.95
N LEU A 66 12.55 -6.72 -10.53
CA LEU A 66 12.75 -5.36 -10.99
C LEU A 66 11.82 -5.01 -12.18
N GLY A 67 11.36 -3.77 -12.21
CA GLY A 67 10.57 -3.25 -13.33
C GLY A 67 9.11 -3.73 -13.40
N CYS A 68 8.64 -4.45 -12.39
CA CYS A 68 7.26 -4.95 -12.33
C CYS A 68 6.30 -4.00 -11.58
N GLY A 69 6.76 -2.78 -11.32
CA GLY A 69 5.97 -1.81 -10.57
C GLY A 69 5.63 -2.31 -9.16
N PRO A 70 4.51 -1.84 -8.58
CA PRO A 70 4.17 -2.18 -7.20
C PRO A 70 3.86 -3.67 -6.97
N LEU A 71 3.63 -4.46 -8.02
CA LEU A 71 3.43 -5.90 -7.90
C LEU A 71 4.69 -6.61 -7.38
N GLY A 72 5.88 -6.19 -7.84
CA GLY A 72 7.16 -6.71 -7.34
C GLY A 72 7.30 -6.51 -5.83
N GLY A 73 6.95 -5.32 -5.36
CA GLY A 73 6.96 -4.98 -3.93
C GLY A 73 5.92 -5.75 -3.11
N LEU A 74 4.72 -5.93 -3.64
CA LEU A 74 3.68 -6.74 -2.96
C LEU A 74 4.15 -8.19 -2.77
N VAL A 75 4.68 -8.82 -3.82
CA VAL A 75 5.17 -10.21 -3.74
C VAL A 75 6.33 -10.31 -2.75
N ALA A 76 7.27 -9.35 -2.78
CA ALA A 76 8.37 -9.31 -1.80
C ALA A 76 7.85 -9.23 -0.35
N ALA A 77 6.88 -8.34 -0.10
CA ALA A 77 6.24 -8.19 1.21
C ALA A 77 5.56 -9.49 1.69
N LEU A 78 4.77 -10.13 0.82
CA LEU A 78 4.05 -11.35 1.16
C LEU A 78 4.99 -12.54 1.44
N ARG A 79 6.11 -12.66 0.73
CA ARG A 79 7.12 -13.72 0.93
C ARG A 79 7.70 -13.70 2.34
N VAL A 80 7.92 -12.52 2.90
CA VAL A 80 8.54 -12.34 4.22
C VAL A 80 7.53 -12.03 5.32
N CYS A 81 6.23 -11.96 5.01
CA CYS A 81 5.21 -11.59 5.97
C CYS A 81 5.10 -12.65 7.09
N PRO A 82 5.40 -12.31 8.36
CA PRO A 82 5.36 -13.27 9.46
C PRO A 82 3.95 -13.49 10.02
N THR A 83 3.00 -12.69 9.60
CA THR A 83 1.61 -12.70 10.09
C THR A 83 0.63 -13.14 9.00
N ASP A 84 -0.63 -13.35 9.38
CA ASP A 84 -1.67 -13.79 8.43
C ASP A 84 -1.98 -12.73 7.37
N TRP A 85 -1.77 -11.45 7.70
CA TRP A 85 -2.10 -10.32 6.85
C TRP A 85 -0.94 -9.36 6.65
N ALA A 86 -0.77 -8.87 5.42
CA ALA A 86 0.07 -7.75 5.06
C ALA A 86 -0.78 -6.50 4.83
N LEU A 87 -0.57 -5.43 5.60
CA LEU A 87 -1.09 -4.10 5.29
C LEU A 87 -0.10 -3.42 4.36
N VAL A 88 -0.52 -3.12 3.15
CA VAL A 88 0.31 -2.51 2.12
C VAL A 88 -0.16 -1.10 1.84
N LEU A 89 0.74 -0.13 1.96
CA LEU A 89 0.50 1.26 1.59
C LEU A 89 1.59 1.77 0.64
N ALA A 90 1.18 2.48 -0.39
CA ALA A 90 2.11 3.26 -1.21
C ALA A 90 2.40 4.63 -0.57
N VAL A 91 3.53 5.22 -0.94
CA VAL A 91 3.97 6.54 -0.43
C VAL A 91 3.17 7.72 -1.00
N ASP A 92 2.43 7.52 -2.08
CA ASP A 92 1.75 8.56 -2.84
C ASP A 92 0.32 8.88 -2.39
N LEU A 93 -0.08 8.43 -1.22
CA LEU A 93 -1.38 8.70 -0.60
C LEU A 93 -1.22 9.67 0.60
N PRO A 94 -0.87 10.94 0.37
CA PRO A 94 -0.52 11.88 1.45
C PRO A 94 -1.70 12.22 2.37
N ARG A 95 -2.92 12.15 1.85
CA ARG A 95 -4.16 12.49 2.58
C ARG A 95 -4.80 11.31 3.32
N LEU A 96 -4.22 10.10 3.21
CA LEU A 96 -4.73 8.92 3.91
C LEU A 96 -4.73 9.14 5.43
N SER A 97 -5.87 8.95 6.07
CA SER A 97 -6.04 9.20 7.50
C SER A 97 -5.84 7.94 8.35
N GLY A 98 -5.52 8.13 9.64
CA GLY A 98 -5.48 7.01 10.60
C GLY A 98 -6.81 6.28 10.73
N ARG A 99 -7.94 6.98 10.56
CA ARG A 99 -9.28 6.37 10.62
C ARG A 99 -9.58 5.49 9.41
N ASP A 100 -9.01 5.80 8.23
CA ASP A 100 -9.10 4.93 7.06
C ASP A 100 -8.34 3.63 7.32
N LEU A 101 -7.15 3.72 7.93
CA LEU A 101 -6.38 2.54 8.33
C LEU A 101 -7.09 1.70 9.40
N GLU A 102 -7.70 2.34 10.40
CA GLU A 102 -8.49 1.64 11.39
C GLU A 102 -9.69 0.91 10.77
N ALA A 103 -10.36 1.53 9.80
CA ALA A 103 -11.45 0.89 9.06
C ALA A 103 -10.95 -0.33 8.29
N LEU A 104 -9.82 -0.20 7.61
CA LEU A 104 -9.20 -1.29 6.88
C LEU A 104 -8.76 -2.43 7.80
N LEU A 105 -8.15 -2.12 8.95
CA LEU A 105 -7.69 -3.13 9.91
C LEU A 105 -8.84 -3.95 10.53
N ARG A 106 -10.06 -3.39 10.63
CA ARG A 106 -11.22 -4.17 11.06
C ARG A 106 -11.59 -5.28 10.07
N ALA A 107 -11.26 -5.11 8.79
CA ALA A 107 -11.50 -6.11 7.76
C ALA A 107 -10.51 -7.31 7.83
N ALA A 108 -9.43 -7.22 8.60
CA ALA A 108 -8.49 -8.33 8.81
C ALA A 108 -9.11 -9.56 9.51
N GLY A 109 -10.35 -9.47 10.00
CA GLY A 109 -11.09 -10.60 10.55
C GLY A 109 -12.10 -11.21 9.57
N SER A 110 -12.19 -10.70 8.36
CA SER A 110 -13.15 -11.18 7.37
C SER A 110 -12.75 -12.52 6.75
N HIS A 111 -13.73 -13.25 6.21
CA HIS A 111 -13.46 -14.48 5.46
C HIS A 111 -12.88 -14.23 4.06
N ARG A 112 -12.84 -12.98 3.62
CA ARG A 112 -12.31 -12.60 2.32
C ARG A 112 -10.80 -12.51 2.37
N PRO A 113 -10.08 -13.00 1.35
CA PRO A 113 -8.61 -13.00 1.35
C PRO A 113 -7.99 -11.63 1.06
N LEU A 114 -8.76 -10.69 0.59
CA LEU A 114 -8.34 -9.31 0.29
C LEU A 114 -9.33 -8.32 0.87
N ALA A 115 -8.84 -7.16 1.32
CA ALA A 115 -9.66 -6.02 1.67
C ALA A 115 -8.94 -4.73 1.23
N CYS A 116 -9.65 -3.76 0.69
CA CYS A 116 -9.01 -2.51 0.30
C CYS A 116 -9.92 -1.31 0.53
N LEU A 117 -9.29 -0.15 0.67
CA LEU A 117 -9.99 1.11 0.59
C LEU A 117 -10.53 1.33 -0.81
N THR A 118 -11.71 1.92 -0.89
CA THR A 118 -12.36 2.20 -2.16
C THR A 118 -12.66 3.69 -2.30
N ARG A 119 -12.54 4.17 -3.54
CA ARG A 119 -13.03 5.46 -3.98
C ARG A 119 -14.05 5.23 -5.09
N ASP A 120 -15.27 5.69 -4.89
CA ASP A 120 -16.38 5.49 -5.86
C ASP A 120 -16.56 4.02 -6.25
N GLY A 121 -16.41 3.10 -5.28
CA GLY A 121 -16.52 1.65 -5.49
C GLY A 121 -15.31 1.01 -6.19
N ARG A 122 -14.30 1.79 -6.60
CA ARG A 122 -13.07 1.28 -7.23
C ARG A 122 -12.04 0.95 -6.16
N PRO A 123 -11.42 -0.24 -6.23
CA PRO A 123 -10.37 -0.63 -5.28
C PRO A 123 -9.11 0.23 -5.45
N GLU A 124 -8.46 0.56 -4.32
CA GLU A 124 -7.12 1.11 -4.29
C GLU A 124 -6.14 0.02 -3.79
N PRO A 125 -5.54 -0.76 -4.69
CA PRO A 125 -4.67 -1.88 -4.32
C PRO A 125 -3.48 -1.49 -3.45
N LEU A 126 -3.08 -0.23 -3.50
CA LEU A 126 -1.95 0.28 -2.73
C LEU A 126 -2.38 0.96 -1.41
N ALA A 127 -3.62 0.70 -0.98
CA ALA A 127 -4.13 0.96 0.36
C ALA A 127 -5.01 -0.23 0.79
N ALA A 128 -4.38 -1.40 1.01
CA ALA A 128 -5.08 -2.67 1.10
C ALA A 128 -4.45 -3.65 2.10
N LEU A 129 -5.26 -4.60 2.53
CA LEU A 129 -4.86 -5.80 3.26
C LEU A 129 -4.84 -6.99 2.31
N TYR A 130 -3.77 -7.75 2.39
CA TYR A 130 -3.54 -8.97 1.62
C TYR A 130 -3.33 -10.13 2.59
N ARG A 131 -4.15 -11.16 2.50
CA ARG A 131 -3.91 -12.37 3.28
C ARG A 131 -2.71 -13.12 2.71
N ARG A 132 -1.79 -13.55 3.58
CA ARG A 132 -0.51 -14.14 3.16
C ARG A 132 -0.68 -15.37 2.25
N ASP A 133 -1.73 -16.17 2.46
CA ASP A 133 -2.02 -17.34 1.65
C ASP A 133 -2.44 -17.03 0.20
N THR A 134 -2.65 -15.74 -0.13
CA THR A 134 -2.85 -15.30 -1.51
C THR A 134 -1.54 -15.16 -2.30
N LEU A 135 -0.38 -15.34 -1.67
CA LEU A 135 0.93 -15.22 -2.32
C LEU A 135 1.03 -15.97 -3.66
N PRO A 136 0.56 -17.24 -3.80
CA PRO A 136 0.64 -17.95 -5.07
C PRO A 136 -0.04 -17.24 -6.24
N LEU A 137 -1.18 -16.57 -6.00
CA LEU A 137 -1.89 -15.79 -7.03
C LEU A 137 -1.06 -14.62 -7.54
N TRP A 138 -0.36 -13.95 -6.62
CA TRP A 138 0.48 -12.79 -6.95
C TRP A 138 1.79 -13.21 -7.60
N GLU A 139 2.36 -14.36 -7.23
CA GLU A 139 3.54 -14.95 -7.89
C GLU A 139 3.23 -15.38 -9.32
N GLU A 140 2.10 -16.03 -9.56
CA GLU A 140 1.62 -16.35 -10.90
C GLU A 140 1.46 -15.08 -11.75
N ARG A 141 0.88 -14.03 -11.17
CA ARG A 141 0.74 -12.74 -11.85
C ARG A 141 2.09 -12.09 -12.16
N LEU A 142 3.05 -12.17 -11.23
CA LEU A 142 4.40 -11.64 -11.39
C LEU A 142 5.21 -12.43 -12.46
N ALA A 143 4.94 -13.72 -12.62
CA ALA A 143 5.57 -14.54 -13.66
C ALA A 143 5.11 -14.18 -15.08
N GLY A 144 3.94 -13.54 -15.22
CA GLY A 144 3.39 -13.09 -16.49
C GLY A 144 4.13 -11.88 -17.08
N ILE A 145 3.56 -11.34 -18.16
CA ILE A 145 4.08 -10.17 -18.86
C ILE A 145 3.35 -8.87 -18.53
N HIS A 146 2.20 -8.96 -17.85
CA HIS A 146 1.38 -7.82 -17.43
C HIS A 146 1.30 -7.78 -15.92
N TYR A 147 1.72 -6.67 -15.32
CA TYR A 147 1.86 -6.52 -13.87
C TYR A 147 0.71 -5.73 -13.23
N SER A 148 -0.46 -5.68 -13.91
CA SER A 148 -1.66 -5.05 -13.36
C SER A 148 -2.27 -5.88 -12.24
N PHE A 149 -2.79 -5.22 -11.21
CA PHE A 149 -3.55 -5.83 -10.12
C PHE A 149 -4.97 -6.24 -10.53
N ALA A 150 -5.54 -5.56 -11.52
CA ALA A 150 -6.97 -5.71 -11.87
C ALA A 150 -7.43 -7.16 -12.07
N PRO A 151 -6.74 -8.03 -12.84
CA PRO A 151 -7.23 -9.39 -13.04
C PRO A 151 -7.35 -10.23 -11.78
N VAL A 152 -6.49 -9.99 -10.77
CA VAL A 152 -6.60 -10.70 -9.49
C VAL A 152 -7.77 -10.15 -8.68
N TRP A 153 -7.96 -8.83 -8.67
CA TRP A 153 -9.10 -8.20 -7.99
C TRP A 153 -10.45 -8.58 -8.62
N GLU A 154 -10.49 -8.86 -9.91
CA GLU A 154 -11.68 -9.33 -10.62
C GLU A 154 -11.95 -10.81 -10.34
N GLY A 155 -10.93 -11.63 -10.10
CA GLY A 155 -11.03 -13.07 -9.91
C GLY A 155 -11.12 -13.55 -8.46
N VAL A 156 -10.85 -12.70 -7.48
CA VAL A 156 -10.80 -13.06 -6.06
C VAL A 156 -11.83 -12.26 -5.26
N ALA A 157 -12.50 -12.93 -4.33
CA ALA A 157 -13.43 -12.24 -3.42
C ALA A 157 -12.66 -11.27 -2.51
N TRP A 158 -13.08 -10.01 -2.46
CA TRP A 158 -12.49 -8.98 -1.63
C TRP A 158 -13.52 -8.16 -0.88
N GLU A 159 -13.10 -7.50 0.19
CA GLU A 159 -13.93 -6.63 1.00
C GLU A 159 -13.68 -5.17 0.65
N ALA A 160 -14.73 -4.47 0.26
CA ALA A 160 -14.68 -3.03 0.00
C ALA A 160 -14.82 -2.27 1.31
N VAL A 161 -13.78 -1.51 1.65
CA VAL A 161 -13.80 -0.61 2.80
C VAL A 161 -13.91 0.82 2.28
N GLY A 162 -15.03 1.48 2.52
CA GLY A 162 -15.25 2.85 2.06
C GLY A 162 -14.24 3.81 2.71
N ALA A 163 -13.44 4.49 1.90
CA ALA A 163 -12.61 5.58 2.38
C ALA A 163 -13.49 6.76 2.82
N ARG A 164 -13.05 7.47 3.87
CA ARG A 164 -13.78 8.60 4.42
C ARG A 164 -13.84 9.78 3.43
N LYS A 165 -14.83 10.65 3.62
CA LYS A 165 -15.05 11.87 2.82
C LYS A 165 -15.04 11.59 1.31
N GLY A 166 -15.77 10.57 0.85
CA GLY A 166 -15.87 10.28 -0.59
C GLY A 166 -14.56 9.90 -1.26
N GLY A 167 -13.55 9.42 -0.48
CA GLY A 167 -12.27 8.96 -1.03
C GLY A 167 -11.19 10.05 -1.15
N GLU A 168 -11.36 11.22 -0.55
CA GLU A 168 -10.30 12.24 -0.52
C GLU A 168 -8.96 11.73 0.02
N GLY A 169 -8.99 10.76 0.95
CA GLY A 169 -7.80 10.09 1.49
C GLY A 169 -7.01 9.31 0.43
N LEU A 170 -7.66 8.89 -0.65
CA LEU A 170 -7.07 8.14 -1.77
C LEU A 170 -6.62 9.06 -2.92
N PHE A 171 -6.31 10.31 -2.62
CA PHE A 171 -5.72 11.22 -3.59
C PHE A 171 -4.26 10.82 -3.85
N ASN A 172 -3.97 10.41 -5.08
CA ASN A 172 -2.62 9.99 -5.51
C ASN A 172 -1.79 11.21 -5.91
N LEU A 173 -0.62 11.38 -5.31
CA LEU A 173 0.36 12.43 -5.66
C LEU A 173 1.33 11.89 -6.70
N ASN A 174 1.14 12.25 -7.98
CA ASN A 174 1.94 11.77 -9.10
C ASN A 174 2.55 12.87 -9.97
N THR A 175 2.02 14.09 -9.90
CA THR A 175 2.41 15.24 -10.73
C THR A 175 2.71 16.48 -9.88
N GLU A 176 3.34 17.50 -10.48
CA GLU A 176 3.52 18.81 -9.84
C GLU A 176 2.18 19.51 -9.57
N GLU A 177 1.15 19.25 -10.37
CA GLU A 177 -0.20 19.77 -10.15
C GLU A 177 -0.82 19.14 -8.90
N ASP A 178 -0.70 17.81 -8.74
CA ASP A 178 -1.13 17.11 -7.53
C ASP A 178 -0.45 17.68 -6.28
N LEU A 179 0.84 18.00 -6.40
CA LEU A 179 1.59 18.60 -5.29
C LEU A 179 1.04 19.98 -4.90
N ARG A 180 0.69 20.83 -5.88
CA ARG A 180 0.06 22.12 -5.60
C ARG A 180 -1.29 21.96 -4.90
N VAL A 181 -2.10 20.98 -5.33
CA VAL A 181 -3.40 20.64 -4.69
C VAL A 181 -3.23 20.14 -3.25
N VAL A 182 -2.12 19.52 -2.95
CA VAL A 182 -1.84 19.01 -1.58
C VAL A 182 -1.30 20.11 -0.67
N LEU A 183 -0.56 21.07 -1.23
CA LEU A 183 0.06 22.18 -0.47
C LEU A 183 -0.87 23.40 -0.28
N GLY A 184 -1.86 23.57 -1.14
CA GLY A 184 -2.85 24.67 -1.11
C GLY A 184 -4.03 24.38 -0.25
#